data_66fb519968d15285cc6c288878c188a2
#
_entry.id   66fb519968d15285cc6c288878c188a2
#
_cell.length_a   1.000
_cell.length_b   1.000
_cell.length_c   1.000
_cell.angle_alpha   90.00
_cell.angle_beta   90.00
_cell.angle_gamma   90.00
#
_symmetry.space_group_name_H-M   'P 1'
#
loop_
_entity.id
_entity.type
_entity.pdbx_description
1 polymer ?
#
loop_
_entity_poly.entity_id
_entity_poly.type
_entity_poly.pdbx_seq_one_letter_code
_entity_poly.pdbx_strand_id
1 'polypeptide(L)'
;MIAVISGMIILLFVLVGIQLSITRKQQKENFRVTLKLVAIIKRIIGLSQKHRGLTATYLQGNQAVAGELHEIRRNIELLISDANQIGLTTSEARWEAYLDHWRRLESTSMQLTPPESFKQHTSLIETLLYLLQDVAEHIEFAETDQSVNEAHFLWREFPQLVEYIGQARAVGVATATKGESTQIDKVKLGYLCEKINLMSDTVFNKLNQVARVSESGQLNQARQACLQLVSLI
;
A
#
# COMPACT_ATOMS: atom_id res chain seq x y z
N MET A 1 -32.39 -51.44 16.33
CA MET A 1 -32.77 -50.04 15.93
C MET A 1 -31.93 -49.02 16.65
N ILE A 2 -31.86 -48.98 17.99
CA ILE A 2 -31.07 -47.97 18.77
C ILE A 2 -29.58 -47.99 18.39
N ALA A 3 -28.92 -49.14 18.28
CA ALA A 3 -27.51 -49.26 17.90
C ALA A 3 -27.19 -48.70 16.51
N VAL A 4 -28.08 -48.84 15.55
CA VAL A 4 -27.92 -48.30 14.19
C VAL A 4 -28.04 -46.78 14.20
N ILE A 5 -28.99 -46.20 14.96
CA ILE A 5 -29.17 -44.78 15.12
C ILE A 5 -27.93 -44.17 15.83
N SER A 6 -27.42 -44.80 16.89
CA SER A 6 -26.20 -44.33 17.56
C SER A 6 -24.97 -44.33 16.62
N GLY A 7 -24.83 -45.39 15.80
CA GLY A 7 -23.73 -45.45 14.81
C GLY A 7 -23.82 -44.37 13.76
N MET A 8 -25.03 -44.06 13.27
CA MET A 8 -25.25 -42.94 12.32
C MET A 8 -24.91 -41.58 12.94
N ILE A 9 -25.28 -41.35 14.21
CA ILE A 9 -25.00 -40.09 14.91
C ILE A 9 -23.47 -39.91 15.09
N ILE A 10 -22.75 -40.98 15.49
CA ILE A 10 -21.28 -40.92 15.64
C ILE A 10 -20.63 -40.61 14.26
N LEU A 11 -21.06 -41.29 13.20
CA LEU A 11 -20.55 -41.05 11.86
C LEU A 11 -20.77 -39.59 11.41
N LEU A 12 -21.95 -39.03 11.69
CA LEU A 12 -22.26 -37.64 11.39
C LEU A 12 -21.33 -36.68 12.13
N PHE A 13 -21.09 -36.90 13.41
CA PHE A 13 -20.14 -36.06 14.19
C PHE A 13 -18.71 -36.15 13.66
N VAL A 14 -18.26 -37.34 13.24
CA VAL A 14 -16.95 -37.51 12.62
C VAL A 14 -16.85 -36.75 11.31
N LEU A 15 -17.86 -36.86 10.44
CA LEU A 15 -17.90 -36.12 9.17
C LEU A 15 -17.91 -34.62 9.36
N VAL A 16 -18.72 -34.12 10.29
CA VAL A 16 -18.74 -32.70 10.67
C VAL A 16 -17.38 -32.24 11.22
N GLY A 17 -16.74 -33.04 12.08
CA GLY A 17 -15.40 -32.75 12.61
C GLY A 17 -14.34 -32.66 11.52
N ILE A 18 -14.35 -33.58 10.56
CA ILE A 18 -13.46 -33.58 9.39
C ILE A 18 -13.71 -32.33 8.54
N GLN A 19 -14.97 -32.06 8.22
CA GLN A 19 -15.35 -30.87 7.43
C GLN A 19 -14.88 -29.59 8.10
N LEU A 20 -15.10 -29.40 9.39
CA LEU A 20 -14.65 -28.23 10.14
C LEU A 20 -13.11 -28.11 10.14
N SER A 21 -12.40 -29.23 10.23
CA SER A 21 -10.94 -29.25 10.18
C SER A 21 -10.41 -28.81 8.81
N ILE A 22 -11.02 -29.31 7.73
CA ILE A 22 -10.68 -28.91 6.35
C ILE A 22 -10.94 -27.42 6.13
N THR A 23 -12.12 -26.94 6.54
CA THR A 23 -12.50 -25.53 6.41
C THR A 23 -11.53 -24.61 7.15
N ARG A 24 -11.18 -24.94 8.40
CA ARG A 24 -10.19 -24.18 9.19
C ARG A 24 -8.80 -24.15 8.54
N LYS A 25 -8.37 -25.27 7.96
CA LYS A 25 -7.09 -25.34 7.25
C LYS A 25 -7.10 -24.44 6.02
N GLN A 26 -8.19 -24.49 5.25
CA GLN A 26 -8.36 -23.65 4.06
C GLN A 26 -8.40 -22.16 4.41
N GLN A 27 -9.12 -21.78 5.47
CA GLN A 27 -9.16 -20.39 5.94
C GLN A 27 -7.77 -19.87 6.31
N LYS A 28 -6.99 -20.67 7.07
CA LYS A 28 -5.61 -20.29 7.44
C LYS A 28 -4.72 -20.13 6.21
N GLU A 29 -4.87 -20.97 5.20
CA GLU A 29 -4.07 -20.85 3.97
C GLU A 29 -4.48 -19.63 3.16
N ASN A 30 -5.77 -19.38 3.00
CA ASN A 30 -6.28 -18.17 2.35
C ASN A 30 -5.78 -16.90 3.07
N PHE A 31 -5.84 -16.86 4.40
CA PHE A 31 -5.29 -15.76 5.20
C PHE A 31 -3.79 -15.52 4.93
N ARG A 32 -2.99 -16.59 4.89
CA ARG A 32 -1.56 -16.49 4.58
C ARG A 32 -1.30 -15.96 3.16
N VAL A 33 -2.07 -16.43 2.19
CA VAL A 33 -1.98 -15.97 0.79
C VAL A 33 -2.31 -14.48 0.72
N THR A 34 -3.40 -14.06 1.34
CA THR A 34 -3.82 -12.65 1.36
C THR A 34 -2.77 -11.76 2.02
N LEU A 35 -2.19 -12.18 3.16
CA LEU A 35 -1.11 -11.42 3.81
C LEU A 35 0.13 -11.28 2.91
N LYS A 36 0.49 -12.32 2.15
CA LYS A 36 1.59 -12.24 1.18
C LYS A 36 1.28 -11.22 0.07
N LEU A 37 0.06 -11.24 -0.48
CA LEU A 37 -0.38 -10.28 -1.49
C LEU A 37 -0.34 -8.84 -0.94
N VAL A 38 -0.87 -8.60 0.25
CA VAL A 38 -0.80 -7.30 0.94
C VAL A 38 0.66 -6.83 1.06
N ALA A 39 1.58 -7.71 1.46
CA ALA A 39 3.00 -7.37 1.58
C ALA A 39 3.62 -7.03 0.22
N ILE A 40 3.32 -7.77 -0.83
CA ILE A 40 3.80 -7.51 -2.19
C ILE A 40 3.27 -6.16 -2.70
N ILE A 41 1.96 -5.91 -2.60
CA ILE A 41 1.34 -4.67 -3.05
C ILE A 41 1.96 -3.46 -2.30
N LYS A 42 2.15 -3.55 -0.99
CA LYS A 42 2.85 -2.50 -0.21
C LYS A 42 4.28 -2.24 -0.72
N ARG A 43 5.02 -3.27 -1.10
CA ARG A 43 6.35 -3.11 -1.69
C ARG A 43 6.29 -2.44 -3.06
N ILE A 44 5.33 -2.81 -3.91
CA ILE A 44 5.11 -2.17 -5.21
C ILE A 44 4.77 -0.68 -5.01
N ILE A 45 3.89 -0.33 -4.05
CA ILE A 45 3.58 1.06 -3.70
C ILE A 45 4.85 1.82 -3.35
N GLY A 46 5.67 1.31 -2.43
CA GLY A 46 6.92 1.95 -2.02
C GLY A 46 7.91 2.15 -3.16
N LEU A 47 8.06 1.15 -4.05
CA LEU A 47 8.90 1.26 -5.24
C LEU A 47 8.34 2.26 -6.25
N SER A 48 7.02 2.32 -6.44
CA SER A 48 6.37 3.29 -7.32
C SER A 48 6.55 4.73 -6.81
N GLN A 49 6.48 4.93 -5.49
CA GLN A 49 6.79 6.22 -4.85
C GLN A 49 8.25 6.63 -5.06
N LYS A 50 9.19 5.67 -4.92
CA LYS A 50 10.60 5.89 -5.18
C LYS A 50 10.86 6.18 -6.66
N HIS A 51 10.22 5.43 -7.56
CA HIS A 51 10.28 5.66 -9.01
C HIS A 51 9.79 7.08 -9.37
N ARG A 52 8.68 7.55 -8.79
CA ARG A 52 8.20 8.93 -8.94
C ARG A 52 9.26 9.96 -8.56
N GLY A 53 9.89 9.79 -7.39
CA GLY A 53 10.92 10.71 -6.91
C GLY A 53 12.14 10.76 -7.82
N LEU A 54 12.67 9.59 -8.20
CA LEU A 54 13.84 9.50 -9.08
C LEU A 54 13.53 9.98 -10.51
N THR A 55 12.34 9.70 -11.03
CA THR A 55 11.92 10.23 -12.34
C THR A 55 11.86 11.75 -12.30
N ALA A 56 11.34 12.36 -11.23
CA ALA A 56 11.36 13.80 -11.08
C ALA A 56 12.79 14.36 -11.08
N THR A 57 13.72 13.72 -10.37
CA THR A 57 15.15 14.07 -10.34
C THR A 57 15.80 13.95 -11.73
N TYR A 58 15.49 12.88 -12.46
CA TYR A 58 15.97 12.67 -13.84
C TYR A 58 15.47 13.76 -14.78
N LEU A 59 14.17 14.08 -14.75
CA LEU A 59 13.55 15.11 -15.59
C LEU A 59 14.05 16.52 -15.26
N GLN A 60 14.63 16.74 -14.08
CA GLN A 60 15.32 17.99 -13.72
C GLN A 60 16.79 18.04 -14.20
N GLY A 61 17.23 17.05 -14.98
CA GLY A 61 18.54 17.01 -15.62
C GLY A 61 19.59 16.12 -14.92
N ASN A 62 19.29 15.53 -13.76
CA ASN A 62 20.22 14.61 -13.10
C ASN A 62 20.10 13.19 -13.71
N GLN A 63 20.84 12.93 -14.75
CA GLN A 63 20.84 11.64 -15.45
C GLN A 63 21.55 10.52 -14.67
N ALA A 64 22.30 10.82 -13.62
CA ALA A 64 23.02 9.82 -12.81
C ALA A 64 22.07 8.80 -12.15
N VAL A 65 20.79 9.18 -11.93
CA VAL A 65 19.78 8.31 -11.33
C VAL A 65 19.18 7.27 -12.29
N ALA A 66 19.54 7.28 -13.56
CA ALA A 66 18.96 6.38 -14.58
C ALA A 66 19.18 4.89 -14.23
N GLY A 67 20.35 4.53 -13.75
CA GLY A 67 20.65 3.15 -13.32
C GLY A 67 19.75 2.68 -12.18
N GLU A 68 19.49 3.54 -11.20
CA GLU A 68 18.58 3.23 -10.09
C GLU A 68 17.12 3.11 -10.55
N LEU A 69 16.67 3.94 -11.50
CA LEU A 69 15.36 3.81 -12.13
C LEU A 69 15.19 2.45 -12.80
N HIS A 70 16.18 1.98 -13.56
CA HIS A 70 16.13 0.65 -14.18
C HIS A 70 16.06 -0.48 -13.15
N GLU A 71 16.81 -0.37 -12.05
CA GLU A 71 16.75 -1.35 -10.97
C GLU A 71 15.37 -1.40 -10.30
N ILE A 72 14.76 -0.25 -10.03
CA ILE A 72 13.41 -0.17 -9.47
C ILE A 72 12.38 -0.80 -10.40
N ARG A 73 12.43 -0.52 -11.70
CA ARG A 73 11.54 -1.13 -12.70
C ARG A 73 11.63 -2.64 -12.67
N ARG A 74 12.86 -3.18 -12.71
CA ARG A 74 13.07 -4.63 -12.62
C ARG A 74 12.50 -5.22 -11.34
N ASN A 75 12.67 -4.54 -10.20
CA ASN A 75 12.14 -5.00 -8.92
C ASN A 75 10.60 -4.98 -8.89
N ILE A 76 9.96 -3.99 -9.52
CA ILE A 76 8.51 -3.94 -9.69
C ILE A 76 8.02 -5.12 -10.53
N GLU A 77 8.68 -5.42 -11.66
CA GLU A 77 8.32 -6.55 -12.54
C GLU A 77 8.42 -7.89 -11.83
N LEU A 78 9.45 -8.10 -11.01
CA LEU A 78 9.58 -9.31 -10.18
C LEU A 78 8.41 -9.44 -9.20
N LEU A 79 8.03 -8.36 -8.53
CA LEU A 79 6.90 -8.36 -7.59
C LEU A 79 5.55 -8.56 -8.30
N ILE A 80 5.38 -8.04 -9.52
CA ILE A 80 4.21 -8.30 -10.36
C ILE A 80 4.13 -9.79 -10.70
N SER A 81 5.24 -10.40 -11.10
CA SER A 81 5.31 -11.84 -11.36
C SER A 81 4.95 -12.66 -10.12
N ASP A 82 5.50 -12.31 -8.95
CA ASP A 82 5.19 -12.97 -7.68
C ASP A 82 3.70 -12.85 -7.32
N ALA A 83 3.11 -11.67 -7.48
CA ALA A 83 1.69 -11.43 -7.22
C ALA A 83 0.79 -12.32 -8.10
N ASN A 84 1.10 -12.39 -9.40
CA ASN A 84 0.36 -13.23 -10.35
C ASN A 84 0.46 -14.73 -10.02
N GLN A 85 1.65 -15.21 -9.60
CA GLN A 85 1.86 -16.61 -9.20
C GLN A 85 1.10 -16.98 -7.91
N ILE A 86 0.92 -16.03 -7.00
CA ILE A 86 0.22 -16.27 -5.72
C ILE A 86 -1.30 -16.26 -5.91
N GLY A 87 -1.82 -15.63 -6.96
CA GLY A 87 -3.24 -15.66 -7.28
C GLY A 87 -3.91 -14.32 -7.51
N LEU A 88 -3.15 -13.22 -7.54
CA LEU A 88 -3.67 -11.95 -8.02
C LEU A 88 -3.77 -12.04 -9.54
N THR A 89 -5.00 -12.13 -10.03
CA THR A 89 -5.28 -12.38 -11.46
C THR A 89 -5.81 -11.12 -12.14
N THR A 90 -5.80 -11.15 -13.47
CA THR A 90 -6.42 -10.10 -14.30
C THR A 90 -7.93 -9.99 -14.13
N SER A 91 -8.58 -10.94 -13.43
CA SER A 91 -9.99 -10.80 -13.02
C SER A 91 -10.22 -9.67 -12.01
N GLU A 92 -9.19 -9.25 -11.29
CA GLU A 92 -9.22 -8.08 -10.44
C GLU A 92 -9.05 -6.82 -11.28
N ALA A 93 -10.15 -6.11 -11.55
CA ALA A 93 -10.19 -4.96 -12.45
C ALA A 93 -9.14 -3.87 -12.10
N ARG A 94 -8.89 -3.65 -10.80
CA ARG A 94 -7.86 -2.68 -10.36
C ARG A 94 -6.44 -3.17 -10.62
N TRP A 95 -6.20 -4.47 -10.53
CA TRP A 95 -4.90 -5.05 -10.86
C TRP A 95 -4.59 -4.93 -12.34
N GLU A 96 -5.56 -5.25 -13.19
CA GLU A 96 -5.45 -5.09 -14.64
C GLU A 96 -5.21 -3.62 -15.04
N ALA A 97 -5.98 -2.69 -14.45
CA ALA A 97 -5.80 -1.26 -14.66
C ALA A 97 -4.41 -0.77 -14.23
N TYR A 98 -3.89 -1.27 -13.11
CA TYR A 98 -2.52 -0.97 -12.67
C TYR A 98 -1.49 -1.49 -13.66
N LEU A 99 -1.58 -2.74 -14.10
CA LEU A 99 -0.63 -3.35 -15.04
C LEU A 99 -0.58 -2.60 -16.37
N ASP A 100 -1.74 -2.22 -16.91
CA ASP A 100 -1.83 -1.44 -18.14
C ASP A 100 -1.23 -0.03 -17.96
N HIS A 101 -1.55 0.65 -16.87
CA HIS A 101 -0.99 1.96 -16.57
C HIS A 101 0.52 1.90 -16.32
N TRP A 102 1.01 0.90 -15.59
CA TRP A 102 2.44 0.72 -15.32
C TRP A 102 3.23 0.52 -16.62
N ARG A 103 2.81 -0.39 -17.51
CA ARG A 103 3.48 -0.63 -18.79
C ARG A 103 3.64 0.64 -19.61
N ARG A 104 2.61 1.48 -19.69
CA ARG A 104 2.69 2.77 -20.38
C ARG A 104 3.64 3.73 -19.68
N LEU A 105 3.53 3.86 -18.37
CA LEU A 105 4.34 4.79 -17.59
C LEU A 105 5.82 4.38 -17.58
N GLU A 106 6.13 3.11 -17.45
CA GLU A 106 7.49 2.59 -17.48
C GLU A 106 8.21 3.00 -18.77
N SER A 107 7.56 2.84 -19.91
CA SER A 107 8.15 3.16 -21.23
C SER A 107 8.28 4.65 -21.50
N THR A 108 7.44 5.50 -20.93
CA THR A 108 7.35 6.93 -21.29
C THR A 108 7.80 7.87 -20.17
N SER A 109 7.95 7.40 -18.92
CA SER A 109 8.14 8.26 -17.75
C SER A 109 9.32 9.25 -17.85
N MET A 110 10.40 8.86 -18.53
CA MET A 110 11.59 9.71 -18.73
C MET A 110 11.44 10.75 -19.86
N GLN A 111 10.32 10.75 -20.59
CA GLN A 111 10.00 11.65 -21.71
C GLN A 111 8.87 12.62 -21.37
N LEU A 112 8.19 12.42 -20.22
CA LEU A 112 7.11 13.28 -19.75
C LEU A 112 7.65 14.62 -19.24
N THR A 113 6.80 15.62 -19.19
CA THR A 113 7.08 16.81 -18.40
C THR A 113 7.01 16.48 -16.89
N PRO A 114 7.75 17.20 -16.02
CA PRO A 114 7.68 16.95 -14.57
C PRO A 114 6.26 16.95 -13.97
N PRO A 115 5.35 17.88 -14.34
CA PRO A 115 3.96 17.85 -13.85
C PRO A 115 3.17 16.62 -14.32
N GLU A 116 3.34 16.20 -15.59
CA GLU A 116 2.69 15.02 -16.14
C GLU A 116 3.19 13.76 -15.46
N SER A 117 4.52 13.62 -15.30
CA SER A 117 5.14 12.50 -14.60
C SER A 117 4.60 12.40 -13.18
N PHE A 118 4.56 13.51 -12.43
CA PHE A 118 3.99 13.53 -11.08
C PHE A 118 2.53 13.05 -11.06
N LYS A 119 1.69 13.57 -11.97
CA LYS A 119 0.27 13.20 -12.07
C LYS A 119 0.10 11.71 -12.39
N GLN A 120 0.83 11.18 -13.36
CA GLN A 120 0.73 9.78 -13.77
C GLN A 120 1.15 8.83 -12.65
N HIS A 121 2.27 9.09 -11.98
CA HIS A 121 2.71 8.29 -10.84
C HIS A 121 1.73 8.35 -9.66
N THR A 122 1.18 9.53 -9.37
CA THR A 122 0.21 9.68 -8.28
C THR A 122 -1.04 8.88 -8.55
N SER A 123 -1.59 8.94 -9.77
CA SER A 123 -2.75 8.14 -10.16
C SER A 123 -2.47 6.63 -10.14
N LEU A 124 -1.27 6.22 -10.56
CA LEU A 124 -0.83 4.81 -10.49
C LEU A 124 -0.78 4.31 -9.03
N ILE A 125 -0.20 5.10 -8.14
CA ILE A 125 -0.09 4.77 -6.70
C ILE A 125 -1.49 4.73 -6.05
N GLU A 126 -2.38 5.65 -6.42
CA GLU A 126 -3.76 5.66 -5.93
C GLU A 126 -4.50 4.38 -6.30
N THR A 127 -4.34 3.88 -7.54
CA THR A 127 -4.90 2.59 -7.96
C THR A 127 -4.40 1.44 -7.09
N LEU A 128 -3.09 1.43 -6.76
CA LEU A 128 -2.50 0.42 -5.86
C LEU A 128 -3.00 0.53 -4.41
N LEU A 129 -3.25 1.74 -3.92
CA LEU A 129 -3.80 1.95 -2.57
C LEU A 129 -5.22 1.38 -2.47
N TYR A 130 -6.05 1.58 -3.49
CA TYR A 130 -7.38 0.96 -3.54
C TYR A 130 -7.29 -0.56 -3.70
N LEU A 131 -6.38 -1.08 -4.54
CA LEU A 131 -6.16 -2.52 -4.66
C LEU A 131 -5.71 -3.14 -3.32
N LEU A 132 -4.84 -2.46 -2.58
CA LEU A 132 -4.41 -2.88 -1.25
C LEU A 132 -5.59 -3.04 -0.30
N GLN A 133 -6.55 -2.11 -0.32
CA GLN A 133 -7.77 -2.18 0.47
C GLN A 133 -8.65 -3.35 0.03
N ASP A 134 -8.92 -3.49 -1.26
CA ASP A 134 -9.76 -4.58 -1.80
C ASP A 134 -9.19 -5.95 -1.39
N VAL A 135 -7.87 -6.16 -1.53
CA VAL A 135 -7.23 -7.42 -1.15
C VAL A 135 -7.27 -7.65 0.36
N ALA A 136 -7.05 -6.60 1.16
CA ALA A 136 -7.04 -6.70 2.61
C ALA A 136 -8.44 -6.93 3.21
N GLU A 137 -9.52 -6.50 2.56
CA GLU A 137 -10.89 -6.79 2.99
C GLU A 137 -11.17 -8.29 3.07
N HIS A 138 -10.51 -9.11 2.25
CA HIS A 138 -10.61 -10.58 2.35
C HIS A 138 -10.04 -11.12 3.67
N ILE A 139 -9.14 -10.40 4.34
CA ILE A 139 -8.63 -10.74 5.68
C ILE A 139 -9.72 -10.47 6.72
N GLU A 140 -10.37 -9.31 6.65
CA GLU A 140 -11.40 -8.88 7.61
C GLU A 140 -12.61 -9.83 7.60
N PHE A 141 -13.01 -10.31 6.42
CA PHE A 141 -14.12 -11.28 6.30
C PHE A 141 -13.78 -12.69 6.76
N ALA A 142 -12.49 -13.05 6.76
CA ALA A 142 -12.04 -14.40 7.13
C ALA A 142 -11.86 -14.59 8.65
N GLU A 143 -11.67 -13.50 9.39
CA GLU A 143 -11.37 -13.51 10.82
C GLU A 143 -12.48 -12.77 11.58
N THR A 144 -13.08 -13.46 12.56
CA THR A 144 -14.03 -12.86 13.50
C THR A 144 -13.36 -12.21 14.72
N ASP A 145 -12.03 -12.20 14.73
CA ASP A 145 -11.24 -11.63 15.84
C ASP A 145 -11.24 -10.09 15.75
N GLN A 146 -11.67 -9.46 16.82
CA GLN A 146 -11.76 -8.01 16.97
C GLN A 146 -10.38 -7.32 16.75
N SER A 147 -9.28 -8.01 17.06
CA SER A 147 -7.92 -7.49 16.85
C SER A 147 -7.58 -7.27 15.38
N VAL A 148 -8.14 -8.05 14.45
CA VAL A 148 -7.96 -7.88 13.00
C VAL A 148 -8.75 -6.66 12.51
N ASN A 149 -9.96 -6.45 13.02
CA ASN A 149 -10.76 -5.28 12.70
C ASN A 149 -10.11 -3.98 13.20
N GLU A 150 -9.39 -4.03 14.32
CA GLU A 150 -8.62 -2.89 14.84
C GLU A 150 -7.37 -2.59 13.99
N ALA A 151 -6.83 -3.57 13.26
CA ALA A 151 -5.64 -3.42 12.43
C ALA A 151 -5.90 -2.88 11.01
N HIS A 152 -7.18 -2.67 10.62
CA HIS A 152 -7.54 -2.25 9.25
C HIS A 152 -6.87 -0.93 8.83
N PHE A 153 -6.51 -0.05 9.79
CA PHE A 153 -5.82 1.19 9.50
C PHE A 153 -4.43 0.97 8.84
N LEU A 154 -3.81 -0.22 9.01
CA LEU A 154 -2.50 -0.56 8.43
C LEU A 154 -2.51 -0.67 6.91
N TRP A 155 -3.68 -0.88 6.30
CA TRP A 155 -3.83 -0.93 4.85
C TRP A 155 -4.76 0.14 4.27
N ARG A 156 -5.37 0.97 5.13
CA ARG A 156 -6.19 2.12 4.72
C ARG A 156 -5.50 3.44 5.05
N GLU A 157 -5.62 3.90 6.29
CA GLU A 157 -5.20 5.24 6.70
C GLU A 157 -3.68 5.41 6.67
N PHE A 158 -2.93 4.41 7.15
CA PHE A 158 -1.46 4.53 7.23
C PHE A 158 -0.79 4.64 5.85
N PRO A 159 -1.06 3.77 4.85
CA PRO A 159 -0.48 3.94 3.51
C PRO A 159 -0.92 5.23 2.83
N GLN A 160 -2.15 5.70 3.07
CA GLN A 160 -2.65 6.96 2.54
C GLN A 160 -1.91 8.17 3.14
N LEU A 161 -1.66 8.16 4.46
CA LEU A 161 -0.85 9.19 5.12
C LEU A 161 0.56 9.24 4.53
N VAL A 162 1.21 8.09 4.36
CA VAL A 162 2.54 7.99 3.74
C VAL A 162 2.54 8.56 2.31
N GLU A 163 1.48 8.33 1.54
CA GLU A 163 1.35 8.90 0.20
C GLU A 163 1.21 10.42 0.23
N TYR A 164 0.40 11.00 1.11
CA TYR A 164 0.28 12.45 1.24
C TYR A 164 1.62 13.11 1.62
N ILE A 165 2.36 12.51 2.55
CA ILE A 165 3.71 12.95 2.92
C ILE A 165 4.66 12.88 1.69
N GLY A 166 4.60 11.80 0.92
CA GLY A 166 5.38 11.62 -0.29
C GLY A 166 5.08 12.67 -1.37
N GLN A 167 3.79 12.99 -1.56
CA GLN A 167 3.36 14.06 -2.47
C GLN A 167 3.80 15.44 -2.00
N ALA A 168 3.61 15.76 -0.72
CA ALA A 168 4.02 17.05 -0.15
C ALA A 168 5.52 17.27 -0.31
N ARG A 169 6.34 16.23 -0.02
CA ARG A 169 7.79 16.29 -0.24
C ARG A 169 8.13 16.51 -1.71
N ALA A 170 7.48 15.82 -2.64
CA ALA A 170 7.78 15.94 -4.06
C ALA A 170 7.43 17.34 -4.61
N VAL A 171 6.28 17.90 -4.23
CA VAL A 171 5.89 19.27 -4.61
C VAL A 171 6.81 20.30 -3.95
N GLY A 172 7.12 20.16 -2.65
CA GLY A 172 8.00 21.07 -1.92
C GLY A 172 9.41 21.12 -2.52
N VAL A 173 10.01 19.96 -2.81
CA VAL A 173 11.33 19.88 -3.48
C VAL A 173 11.29 20.53 -4.86
N ALA A 174 10.24 20.24 -5.67
CA ALA A 174 10.13 20.84 -7.00
C ALA A 174 10.01 22.37 -6.92
N THR A 175 9.24 22.90 -5.97
CA THR A 175 9.08 24.35 -5.74
C THR A 175 10.40 24.97 -5.27
N ALA A 176 11.08 24.35 -4.32
CA ALA A 176 12.38 24.83 -3.82
C ALA A 176 13.46 24.85 -4.91
N THR A 177 13.47 23.84 -5.78
CA THR A 177 14.43 23.76 -6.92
C THR A 177 14.20 24.86 -7.94
N LYS A 178 12.93 25.26 -8.18
CA LYS A 178 12.60 26.36 -9.10
C LYS A 178 12.91 27.73 -8.51
N GLY A 179 13.04 27.85 -7.20
CA GLY A 179 13.20 29.11 -6.46
C GLY A 179 11.93 29.99 -6.43
N GLU A 180 10.83 29.51 -6.97
CA GLU A 180 9.54 30.21 -7.00
C GLU A 180 8.37 29.25 -6.76
N SER A 181 7.31 29.76 -6.16
CA SER A 181 6.09 29.00 -5.85
C SER A 181 4.91 29.59 -6.63
N THR A 182 4.26 28.77 -7.43
CA THR A 182 3.02 29.17 -8.10
C THR A 182 1.83 29.08 -7.15
N GLN A 183 0.73 29.77 -7.50
CA GLN A 183 -0.52 29.66 -6.75
C GLN A 183 -1.05 28.22 -6.69
N ILE A 184 -0.83 27.44 -7.77
CA ILE A 184 -1.21 26.02 -7.84
C ILE A 184 -0.39 25.19 -6.84
N ASP A 185 0.92 25.46 -6.72
CA ASP A 185 1.79 24.76 -5.77
C ASP A 185 1.35 25.05 -4.34
N LYS A 186 1.03 26.31 -4.02
CA LYS A 186 0.52 26.71 -2.69
C LYS A 186 -0.79 26.01 -2.33
N VAL A 187 -1.75 25.96 -3.26
CA VAL A 187 -3.03 25.27 -3.04
C VAL A 187 -2.82 23.77 -2.82
N LYS A 188 -1.96 23.13 -3.63
CA LYS A 188 -1.64 21.70 -3.46
C LYS A 188 -0.97 21.42 -2.12
N LEU A 189 0.03 22.20 -1.76
CA LEU A 189 0.74 22.03 -0.49
C LEU A 189 -0.21 22.26 0.70
N GLY A 190 -1.05 23.30 0.67
CA GLY A 190 -2.05 23.57 1.70
C GLY A 190 -3.02 22.40 1.87
N TYR A 191 -3.54 21.84 0.77
CA TYR A 191 -4.38 20.65 0.81
C TYR A 191 -3.68 19.44 1.43
N LEU A 192 -2.42 19.18 1.01
CA LEU A 192 -1.64 18.04 1.53
C LEU A 192 -1.33 18.21 3.01
N CYS A 193 -0.98 19.42 3.46
CA CYS A 193 -0.77 19.72 4.88
C CYS A 193 -2.02 19.46 5.72
N GLU A 194 -3.18 19.91 5.24
CA GLU A 194 -4.46 19.63 5.91
C GLU A 194 -4.71 18.12 6.03
N LYS A 195 -4.53 17.34 4.95
CA LYS A 195 -4.70 15.89 4.98
C LYS A 195 -3.72 15.20 5.93
N ILE A 196 -2.45 15.62 5.92
CA ILE A 196 -1.42 15.08 6.82
C ILE A 196 -1.79 15.37 8.27
N ASN A 197 -2.20 16.59 8.59
CA ASN A 197 -2.59 16.99 9.95
C ASN A 197 -3.80 16.17 10.45
N LEU A 198 -4.86 16.08 9.65
CA LEU A 198 -6.08 15.36 10.01
C LEU A 198 -5.82 13.86 10.28
N MET A 199 -4.89 13.25 9.55
CA MET A 199 -4.64 11.81 9.66
C MET A 199 -3.53 11.44 10.64
N SER A 200 -2.54 12.32 10.84
CA SER A 200 -1.35 12.01 11.63
C SER A 200 -1.68 11.56 13.05
N ASP A 201 -2.49 12.32 13.78
CA ASP A 201 -2.79 11.99 15.17
C ASP A 201 -3.50 10.65 15.31
N THR A 202 -4.48 10.40 14.47
CA THR A 202 -5.23 9.13 14.47
C THR A 202 -4.32 7.95 14.14
N VAL A 203 -3.51 8.07 13.08
CA VAL A 203 -2.64 6.99 12.61
C VAL A 203 -1.53 6.70 13.64
N PHE A 204 -0.84 7.73 14.13
CA PHE A 204 0.24 7.52 15.09
C PHE A 204 -0.26 7.02 16.45
N ASN A 205 -1.45 7.44 16.91
CA ASN A 205 -2.05 6.88 18.11
C ASN A 205 -2.39 5.39 17.95
N LYS A 206 -2.98 4.99 16.83
CA LYS A 206 -3.24 3.57 16.51
C LYS A 206 -1.94 2.76 16.39
N LEU A 207 -0.90 3.30 15.74
CA LEU A 207 0.41 2.66 15.64
C LEU A 207 1.04 2.43 17.02
N ASN A 208 0.96 3.39 17.93
CA ASN A 208 1.47 3.26 19.30
C ASN A 208 0.74 2.17 20.10
N GLN A 209 -0.54 1.90 19.81
CA GLN A 209 -1.30 0.83 20.49
C GLN A 209 -0.84 -0.57 20.06
N VAL A 210 -0.43 -0.73 18.79
CA VAL A 210 0.01 -2.03 18.23
C VAL A 210 1.53 -2.21 18.26
N ALA A 211 2.30 -1.13 18.43
CA ALA A 211 3.76 -1.17 18.47
C ALA A 211 4.27 -1.78 19.79
N ARG A 212 5.38 -2.51 19.66
CA ARG A 212 6.14 -2.95 20.86
C ARG A 212 6.81 -1.73 21.52
N VAL A 213 7.04 -1.81 22.83
CA VAL A 213 7.71 -0.75 23.60
C VAL A 213 9.06 -0.35 22.98
N SER A 214 9.78 -1.30 22.38
CA SER A 214 11.06 -1.04 21.67
C SER A 214 10.94 -0.20 20.41
N GLU A 215 9.74 -0.08 19.84
CA GLU A 215 9.48 0.64 18.57
C GLU A 215 8.89 2.04 18.81
N SER A 216 8.44 2.32 20.04
CA SER A 216 7.78 3.60 20.38
C SER A 216 8.67 4.82 20.13
N GLY A 217 9.99 4.71 20.35
CA GLY A 217 10.95 5.76 20.08
C GLY A 217 11.02 6.15 18.59
N GLN A 218 11.03 5.16 17.70
CA GLN A 218 11.06 5.37 16.25
C GLN A 218 9.75 5.99 15.75
N LEU A 219 8.60 5.55 16.29
CA LEU A 219 7.30 6.11 15.96
C LEU A 219 7.18 7.59 16.36
N ASN A 220 7.69 7.94 17.55
CA ASN A 220 7.72 9.33 18.00
C ASN A 220 8.60 10.19 17.12
N GLN A 221 9.78 9.70 16.70
CA GLN A 221 10.63 10.40 15.73
C GLN A 221 9.94 10.60 14.39
N ALA A 222 9.28 9.57 13.85
CA ALA A 222 8.53 9.66 12.61
C ALA A 222 7.38 10.67 12.71
N ARG A 223 6.64 10.69 13.83
CA ARG A 223 5.59 11.68 14.09
C ARG A 223 6.16 13.10 14.11
N GLN A 224 7.25 13.33 14.82
CA GLN A 224 7.90 14.65 14.85
C GLN A 224 8.37 15.11 13.48
N ALA A 225 9.00 14.21 12.69
CA ALA A 225 9.40 14.52 11.32
C ALA A 225 8.20 14.86 10.41
N CYS A 226 7.07 14.19 10.60
CA CYS A 226 5.82 14.49 9.89
C CYS A 226 5.30 15.89 10.22
N LEU A 227 5.26 16.27 11.51
CA LEU A 227 4.83 17.59 11.96
C LEU A 227 5.80 18.71 11.51
N GLN A 228 7.11 18.42 11.51
CA GLN A 228 8.11 19.36 10.98
C GLN A 228 7.93 19.60 9.49
N LEU A 229 7.67 18.55 8.68
CA LEU A 229 7.38 18.72 7.27
C LEU A 229 6.21 19.70 7.05
N VAL A 230 5.13 19.53 7.80
CA VAL A 230 3.94 20.41 7.72
C VAL A 230 4.27 21.85 8.08
N SER A 231 5.15 22.07 9.07
CA SER A 231 5.52 23.43 9.49
C SER A 231 6.45 24.18 8.52
N LEU A 232 7.06 23.45 7.56
CA LEU A 232 7.94 24.02 6.53
C LEU A 232 7.20 24.41 5.24
N ILE A 233 5.92 24.03 5.12
CA ILE A 233 5.06 24.27 3.97
C ILE A 233 4.11 25.43 4.23
#